data_e0e421543db608b2dfafc40396ba5efb
#
_entry.id   e0e421543db608b2dfafc40396ba5efb
#
_cell.length_a   1.000
_cell.length_b   1.000
_cell.length_c   1.000
_cell.angle_alpha   90.00
_cell.angle_beta   90.00
_cell.angle_gamma   90.00
#
_symmetry.space_group_name_H-M   'P 1'
#
loop_
_entity.id
_entity.type
_entity.pdbx_description
1 polymer ?
#
loop_
_entity_poly.entity_id
_entity_poly.type
_entity_poly.pdbx_seq_one_letter_code
_entity_poly.pdbx_strand_id
1 'polypeptide(L)'
;METYLAVDIGASSGRHILGWVEEGRLCLEEIYRFENTLVRKNGRLCWDMERLAGEVLRGLERCRELGKIPSTMGIDTWAVDYVLLDAGGQPLGDTVAYRDSRTQGMDKLVEQRVPFQELYRRTGIQKQDFNTIYQLMAVKTQEPGLLEKAQRLLMVPEYLTYRLTGKMENEYTNATTTGLVNARTKTWDGELLDTLGYSRRLFGEPRLPGYSVGGFTPEVRARVGFDCQVLFPATHDTGSAFLAVPAKENGVYLSSGTWSLLGTELPEPITTPESLARNFTNEGGYRYRFRYLKNIMGLWMLQSIRWEAGEGVTFNALEQAAREAASFPSQVDVGHSRFLAPENMGEAVRDACRETGQPVPQTLGELAACVYHSLAHSYAQSVQELSALTGREYTAVNIVGGGSRDGYLNQLTANATGLPVYAGPTEGTALGNLMVQMLAAGEFPDLAVIRKAVRHSFSIQEVLPC
;
A
#
# COMPACT_ATOMS: atom_id res chain seq x y z
N MET A 1 -23.86 17.82 10.81
CA MET A 1 -23.21 17.02 9.74
C MET A 1 -22.07 16.27 10.41
N GLU A 2 -22.07 14.96 10.36
CA GLU A 2 -20.95 14.17 10.88
C GLU A 2 -19.74 14.28 9.95
N THR A 3 -18.57 14.40 10.55
CA THR A 3 -17.32 14.57 9.82
C THR A 3 -16.35 13.48 10.28
N TYR A 4 -15.66 12.89 9.35
CA TYR A 4 -14.72 11.78 9.53
C TYR A 4 -13.31 12.22 9.09
N LEU A 5 -12.27 11.72 9.74
CA LEU A 5 -10.89 12.07 9.39
C LEU A 5 -10.11 10.85 8.94
N ALA A 6 -9.59 10.88 7.72
CA ALA A 6 -8.56 9.94 7.26
C ALA A 6 -7.17 10.57 7.41
N VAL A 7 -6.26 9.81 8.02
CA VAL A 7 -4.83 10.11 8.05
C VAL A 7 -4.14 9.07 7.17
N ASP A 8 -3.83 9.46 5.93
CA ASP A 8 -3.22 8.63 4.91
C ASP A 8 -1.73 8.98 4.81
N ILE A 9 -0.87 8.05 5.21
CA ILE A 9 0.59 8.24 5.24
C ILE A 9 1.26 7.26 4.29
N GLY A 10 1.63 7.74 3.12
CA GLY A 10 2.44 6.97 2.17
C GLY A 10 3.94 7.07 2.46
N ALA A 11 4.75 6.34 1.69
CA ALA A 11 6.20 6.30 1.84
C ALA A 11 6.93 7.64 1.56
N SER A 12 6.26 8.62 0.94
CA SER A 12 6.85 9.93 0.59
C SER A 12 6.10 11.14 1.14
N SER A 13 4.85 10.99 1.53
CA SER A 13 4.04 12.09 2.08
C SER A 13 2.89 11.55 2.91
N GLY A 14 2.39 12.38 3.84
CA GLY A 14 1.17 12.09 4.59
C GLY A 14 0.15 13.22 4.45
N ARG A 15 -1.12 12.88 4.63
CA ARG A 15 -2.25 13.80 4.47
C ARG A 15 -3.31 13.56 5.52
N HIS A 16 -3.98 14.63 5.92
CA HIS A 16 -5.20 14.57 6.71
C HIS A 16 -6.34 15.06 5.83
N ILE A 17 -7.33 14.20 5.62
CA ILE A 17 -8.47 14.46 4.75
C ILE A 17 -9.75 14.26 5.55
N LEU A 18 -10.52 15.34 5.70
CA LEU A 18 -11.86 15.30 6.23
C LEU A 18 -12.82 14.78 5.15
N GLY A 19 -13.77 13.96 5.58
CA GLY A 19 -14.85 13.47 4.73
C GLY A 19 -16.20 13.58 5.41
N TRP A 20 -17.25 13.85 4.63
CA TRP A 20 -18.64 13.88 5.09
C TRP A 20 -19.59 13.50 3.97
N VAL A 21 -20.85 13.29 4.33
CA VAL A 21 -21.92 13.04 3.35
C VAL A 21 -22.80 14.26 3.27
N GLU A 22 -23.00 14.80 2.09
CA GLU A 22 -23.88 15.93 1.80
C GLU A 22 -24.76 15.61 0.60
N GLU A 23 -26.08 15.67 0.79
CA GLU A 23 -27.07 15.32 -0.24
C GLU A 23 -26.81 13.95 -0.92
N GLY A 24 -26.36 12.97 -0.14
CA GLY A 24 -26.04 11.62 -0.62
C GLY A 24 -24.72 11.50 -1.39
N ARG A 25 -23.92 12.56 -1.44
CA ARG A 25 -22.60 12.59 -2.05
C ARG A 25 -21.50 12.59 -0.99
N LEU A 26 -20.41 11.94 -1.31
CA LEU A 26 -19.19 11.97 -0.51
C LEU A 26 -18.40 13.23 -0.83
N CYS A 27 -18.09 14.01 0.19
CA CYS A 27 -17.28 15.22 0.09
C CYS A 27 -15.96 15.02 0.82
N LEU A 28 -14.87 15.57 0.27
CA LEU A 28 -13.53 15.48 0.82
C LEU A 28 -12.87 16.85 0.89
N GLU A 29 -12.09 17.09 1.96
CA GLU A 29 -11.28 18.28 2.12
C GLU A 29 -9.92 17.92 2.73
N GLU A 30 -8.83 18.14 1.97
CA GLU A 30 -7.49 18.02 2.52
C GLU A 30 -7.20 19.25 3.40
N ILE A 31 -6.92 19.01 4.68
CA ILE A 31 -6.70 20.08 5.67
C ILE A 31 -5.26 20.22 6.12
N TYR A 32 -4.45 19.16 5.92
CA TYR A 32 -3.05 19.15 6.28
C TYR A 32 -2.27 18.17 5.42
N ARG A 33 -1.04 18.54 5.06
CA ARG A 33 -0.10 17.69 4.29
C ARG A 33 1.30 17.87 4.84
N PHE A 34 2.07 16.78 4.83
CA PHE A 34 3.48 16.78 5.24
C PHE A 34 4.29 15.80 4.37
N GLU A 35 5.60 16.03 4.31
CA GLU A 35 6.52 15.10 3.66
C GLU A 35 6.86 13.95 4.61
N ASN A 36 7.02 12.75 4.06
CA ASN A 36 7.52 11.59 4.77
C ASN A 36 8.85 11.17 4.15
N THR A 37 9.91 11.21 4.95
CA THR A 37 11.28 10.94 4.51
C THR A 37 11.96 9.96 5.44
N LEU A 38 12.81 9.12 4.86
CA LEU A 38 13.70 8.24 5.62
C LEU A 38 14.83 9.02 6.27
N VAL A 39 15.25 8.58 7.43
CA VAL A 39 16.41 9.10 8.14
C VAL A 39 17.46 7.99 8.31
N ARG A 40 18.73 8.36 8.37
CA ARG A 40 19.80 7.42 8.72
C ARG A 40 20.04 7.46 10.22
N LYS A 41 19.85 6.29 10.87
CA LYS A 41 20.15 6.06 12.29
C LYS A 41 21.01 4.80 12.41
N ASN A 42 22.11 4.87 13.13
CA ASN A 42 23.00 3.73 13.35
C ASN A 42 23.40 2.95 12.07
N GLY A 43 23.60 3.68 10.97
CA GLY A 43 23.97 3.10 9.67
C GLY A 43 22.80 2.51 8.87
N ARG A 44 21.57 2.50 9.39
CA ARG A 44 20.36 1.94 8.77
C ARG A 44 19.43 3.04 8.27
N LEU A 45 18.60 2.71 7.30
CA LEU A 45 17.47 3.54 6.86
C LEU A 45 16.28 3.30 7.80
N CYS A 46 15.78 4.35 8.44
CA CYS A 46 14.73 4.26 9.45
C CYS A 46 13.61 5.26 9.21
N TRP A 47 12.43 4.95 9.73
CA TRP A 47 11.34 5.90 9.89
C TRP A 47 11.47 6.67 11.20
N ASP A 48 11.23 7.97 11.16
CA ASP A 48 11.18 8.80 12.37
C ASP A 48 9.76 8.77 12.95
N MET A 49 9.51 7.80 13.82
CA MET A 49 8.17 7.56 14.39
C MET A 49 7.70 8.69 15.30
N GLU A 50 8.63 9.39 15.99
CA GLU A 50 8.27 10.55 16.82
C GLU A 50 7.82 11.73 15.94
N ARG A 51 8.51 11.95 14.84
CA ARG A 51 8.11 12.97 13.86
C ARG A 51 6.74 12.63 13.26
N LEU A 52 6.51 11.36 12.84
CA LEU A 52 5.23 10.94 12.28
C LEU A 52 4.08 11.10 13.29
N ALA A 53 4.28 10.69 14.55
CA ALA A 53 3.28 10.92 15.60
C ALA A 53 3.01 12.42 15.80
N GLY A 54 4.06 13.26 15.74
CA GLY A 54 3.94 14.71 15.78
C GLY A 54 3.11 15.28 14.63
N GLU A 55 3.30 14.76 13.40
CA GLU A 55 2.52 15.18 12.22
C GLU A 55 1.04 14.78 12.33
N VAL A 56 0.76 13.58 12.85
CA VAL A 56 -0.63 13.15 13.13
C VAL A 56 -1.30 14.13 14.09
N LEU A 57 -0.62 14.50 15.18
CA LEU A 57 -1.17 15.47 16.17
C LEU A 57 -1.34 16.87 15.59
N ARG A 58 -0.43 17.34 14.74
CA ARG A 58 -0.58 18.65 14.04
C ARG A 58 -1.81 18.70 13.14
N GLY A 59 -2.09 17.61 12.41
CA GLY A 59 -3.31 17.53 11.61
C GLY A 59 -4.58 17.55 12.46
N LEU A 60 -4.57 16.94 13.66
CA LEU A 60 -5.67 17.03 14.62
C LEU A 60 -5.81 18.45 15.20
N GLU A 61 -4.70 19.11 15.54
CA GLU A 61 -4.69 20.53 15.92
C GLU A 61 -5.31 21.40 14.82
N ARG A 62 -5.03 21.06 13.54
CA ARG A 62 -5.62 21.77 12.40
C ARG A 62 -7.15 21.60 12.32
N CYS A 63 -7.69 20.42 12.66
CA CYS A 63 -9.16 20.24 12.77
C CYS A 63 -9.77 21.23 13.76
N ARG A 64 -9.15 21.40 14.94
CA ARG A 64 -9.60 22.36 15.95
C ARG A 64 -9.53 23.80 15.42
N GLU A 65 -8.44 24.21 14.80
CA GLU A 65 -8.27 25.56 14.25
C GLU A 65 -9.36 25.90 13.22
N LEU A 66 -9.73 24.93 12.40
CA LEU A 66 -10.78 25.06 11.39
C LEU A 66 -12.20 24.95 11.99
N GLY A 67 -12.35 24.57 13.27
CA GLY A 67 -13.64 24.30 13.89
C GLY A 67 -14.33 23.05 13.32
N LYS A 68 -13.58 22.14 12.70
CA LYS A 68 -14.09 20.92 12.06
C LYS A 68 -13.64 19.68 12.84
N ILE A 69 -14.32 19.40 13.95
CA ILE A 69 -13.98 18.29 14.82
C ILE A 69 -14.56 16.99 14.26
N PRO A 70 -13.72 15.97 13.95
CA PRO A 70 -14.23 14.71 13.44
C PRO A 70 -14.87 13.85 14.54
N SER A 71 -15.96 13.15 14.20
CA SER A 71 -16.61 12.16 15.08
C SER A 71 -15.71 10.94 15.26
N THR A 72 -15.08 10.49 14.17
CA THR A 72 -14.13 9.39 14.16
C THR A 72 -12.92 9.71 13.30
N MET A 73 -11.83 8.97 13.53
CA MET A 73 -10.65 9.01 12.69
C MET A 73 -10.06 7.62 12.45
N GLY A 74 -9.35 7.47 11.36
CA GLY A 74 -8.58 6.27 11.05
C GLY A 74 -7.22 6.61 10.44
N ILE A 75 -6.21 5.77 10.70
CA ILE A 75 -4.87 5.92 10.16
C ILE A 75 -4.57 4.71 9.26
N ASP A 76 -4.15 4.97 8.04
CA ASP A 76 -3.55 3.97 7.17
C ASP A 76 -2.14 4.40 6.74
N THR A 77 -1.30 3.42 6.46
CA THR A 77 0.08 3.64 6.02
C THR A 77 0.50 2.56 5.02
N TRP A 78 1.75 2.63 4.57
CA TRP A 78 2.39 1.51 3.90
C TRP A 78 2.45 0.27 4.80
N ALA A 79 2.68 -0.89 4.21
CA ALA A 79 2.71 -2.17 4.90
C ALA A 79 4.13 -2.58 5.38
N VAL A 80 4.23 -3.75 5.96
CA VAL A 80 5.39 -4.56 6.34
C VAL A 80 6.28 -4.03 7.45
N ASP A 81 6.32 -2.71 7.70
CA ASP A 81 7.14 -2.11 8.73
C ASP A 81 6.42 -2.05 10.09
N TYR A 82 7.18 -2.19 11.14
CA TYR A 82 6.65 -2.36 12.51
C TYR A 82 7.53 -1.70 13.56
N VAL A 83 6.96 -1.53 14.74
CA VAL A 83 7.63 -1.11 15.98
C VAL A 83 7.55 -2.25 16.98
N LEU A 84 8.69 -2.61 17.59
CA LEU A 84 8.74 -3.51 18.74
C LEU A 84 8.58 -2.69 20.01
N LEU A 85 7.76 -3.19 20.95
CA LEU A 85 7.52 -2.54 22.23
C LEU A 85 7.93 -3.43 23.39
N ASP A 86 8.46 -2.83 24.46
CA ASP A 86 8.76 -3.50 25.71
C ASP A 86 7.51 -3.68 26.60
N ALA A 87 7.71 -4.19 27.82
CA ALA A 87 6.64 -4.39 28.81
C ALA A 87 5.99 -3.06 29.28
N GLY A 88 6.70 -1.95 29.16
CA GLY A 88 6.21 -0.62 29.49
C GLY A 88 5.53 0.10 28.31
N GLY A 89 5.45 -0.57 27.14
CA GLY A 89 4.92 0.02 25.92
C GLY A 89 5.86 1.02 25.24
N GLN A 90 7.16 0.97 25.59
CA GLN A 90 8.15 1.85 24.97
C GLN A 90 8.78 1.18 23.76
N PRO A 91 9.07 1.93 22.67
CA PRO A 91 9.78 1.40 21.51
C PRO A 91 11.13 0.79 21.86
N LEU A 92 11.42 -0.36 21.28
CA LEU A 92 12.70 -1.06 21.36
C LEU A 92 13.44 -0.90 20.02
N GLY A 93 14.57 -0.21 20.05
CA GLY A 93 15.37 0.05 18.86
C GLY A 93 14.71 1.04 17.88
N ASP A 94 15.31 1.14 16.69
CA ASP A 94 14.84 1.99 15.62
C ASP A 94 13.80 1.26 14.75
N THR A 95 12.83 2.00 14.20
CA THR A 95 11.89 1.49 13.19
C THR A 95 12.58 1.47 11.84
N VAL A 96 13.26 0.36 11.53
CA VAL A 96 14.02 0.21 10.28
C VAL A 96 13.06 0.04 9.12
N ALA A 97 13.27 0.82 8.07
CA ALA A 97 12.40 0.86 6.90
C ALA A 97 12.59 -0.36 5.99
N TYR A 98 11.55 -0.76 5.29
CA TYR A 98 11.56 -1.88 4.34
C TYR A 98 12.57 -1.73 3.20
N ARG A 99 13.04 -0.49 2.94
CA ARG A 99 14.08 -0.20 1.92
C ARG A 99 15.50 -0.39 2.43
N ASP A 100 15.69 -0.72 3.72
CA ASP A 100 17.01 -1.00 4.28
C ASP A 100 17.52 -2.37 3.82
N SER A 101 18.81 -2.48 3.58
CA SER A 101 19.44 -3.70 3.09
C SER A 101 19.58 -4.82 4.14
N ARG A 102 19.14 -4.61 5.40
CA ARG A 102 19.30 -5.59 6.50
C ARG A 102 18.68 -6.95 6.22
N THR A 103 17.68 -6.99 5.33
CA THR A 103 16.95 -8.22 4.99
C THR A 103 17.61 -9.06 3.91
N GLN A 104 18.70 -8.57 3.29
CA GLN A 104 19.41 -9.33 2.25
C GLN A 104 19.86 -10.70 2.79
N GLY A 105 19.45 -11.77 2.08
CA GLY A 105 19.75 -13.16 2.44
C GLY A 105 18.94 -13.75 3.58
N MET A 106 18.03 -12.98 4.21
CA MET A 106 17.18 -13.47 5.31
C MET A 106 16.13 -14.46 4.80
N ASP A 107 15.70 -14.33 3.56
CA ASP A 107 14.85 -15.30 2.87
C ASP A 107 15.44 -16.71 2.90
N LYS A 108 16.74 -16.86 2.63
CA LYS A 108 17.44 -18.15 2.66
C LYS A 108 17.44 -18.77 4.07
N LEU A 109 17.55 -17.96 5.13
CA LEU A 109 17.50 -18.44 6.50
C LEU A 109 16.08 -18.90 6.91
N VAL A 110 15.05 -18.23 6.38
CA VAL A 110 13.66 -18.68 6.57
C VAL A 110 13.41 -19.95 5.79
N GLU A 111 13.86 -20.05 4.52
CA GLU A 111 13.69 -21.22 3.65
C GLU A 111 14.36 -22.50 4.21
N GLN A 112 15.47 -22.37 4.96
CA GLN A 112 16.09 -23.49 5.66
C GLN A 112 15.16 -24.12 6.72
N ARG A 113 14.17 -23.38 7.22
CA ARG A 113 13.21 -23.83 8.24
C ARG A 113 11.85 -24.16 7.66
N VAL A 114 11.40 -23.34 6.71
CA VAL A 114 10.11 -23.48 6.04
C VAL A 114 10.31 -23.22 4.54
N PRO A 115 10.20 -24.24 3.68
CA PRO A 115 10.32 -24.06 2.23
C PRO A 115 9.34 -22.99 1.73
N PHE A 116 9.75 -22.18 0.76
CA PHE A 116 8.92 -21.06 0.31
C PHE A 116 7.56 -21.51 -0.26
N GLN A 117 7.49 -22.67 -0.91
CA GLN A 117 6.22 -23.25 -1.37
C GLN A 117 5.24 -23.50 -0.22
N GLU A 118 5.74 -24.02 0.93
CA GLU A 118 4.93 -24.24 2.12
C GLU A 118 4.53 -22.91 2.77
N LEU A 119 5.45 -21.95 2.84
CA LEU A 119 5.15 -20.61 3.33
C LEU A 119 4.04 -19.96 2.51
N TYR A 120 4.13 -20.01 1.18
CA TYR A 120 3.10 -19.48 0.29
C TYR A 120 1.76 -20.23 0.43
N ARG A 121 1.80 -21.56 0.52
CA ARG A 121 0.60 -22.37 0.73
C ARG A 121 -0.16 -21.99 2.01
N ARG A 122 0.57 -21.62 3.06
CA ARG A 122 0.01 -21.20 4.34
C ARG A 122 -0.51 -19.77 4.31
N THR A 123 0.30 -18.85 3.81
CA THR A 123 0.05 -17.41 3.95
C THR A 123 -0.51 -16.77 2.67
N GLY A 124 -0.21 -17.35 1.52
CA GLY A 124 -0.56 -16.79 0.22
C GLY A 124 0.20 -15.51 -0.15
N ILE A 125 1.22 -15.14 0.63
CA ILE A 125 1.93 -13.86 0.46
C ILE A 125 3.10 -14.01 -0.51
N GLN A 126 3.13 -13.12 -1.50
CA GLN A 126 4.22 -12.96 -2.47
C GLN A 126 5.57 -12.79 -1.76
N LYS A 127 6.62 -13.40 -2.31
CA LYS A 127 7.98 -13.20 -1.81
C LYS A 127 8.48 -11.81 -2.20
N GLN A 128 8.80 -11.03 -1.18
CA GLN A 128 9.54 -9.78 -1.28
C GLN A 128 10.56 -9.76 -0.16
N ASP A 129 11.80 -9.43 -0.45
CA ASP A 129 12.91 -9.48 0.52
C ASP A 129 12.65 -8.63 1.78
N PHE A 130 11.75 -7.67 1.68
CA PHE A 130 11.35 -6.75 2.74
C PHE A 130 10.13 -7.20 3.56
N ASN A 131 9.51 -8.35 3.29
CA ASN A 131 8.38 -8.80 4.10
C ASN A 131 8.75 -8.92 5.58
N THR A 132 7.81 -8.63 6.45
CA THR A 132 8.03 -8.60 7.91
C THR A 132 8.66 -9.89 8.44
N ILE A 133 8.29 -11.04 7.89
CA ILE A 133 8.90 -12.34 8.25
C ILE A 133 10.42 -12.33 8.10
N TYR A 134 10.96 -11.70 7.03
CA TYR A 134 12.40 -11.57 6.80
C TYR A 134 13.01 -10.45 7.63
N GLN A 135 12.28 -9.36 7.86
CA GLN A 135 12.72 -8.31 8.77
C GLN A 135 12.89 -8.84 10.21
N LEU A 136 11.96 -9.66 10.69
CA LEU A 136 12.09 -10.33 12.00
C LEU A 136 13.25 -11.32 12.04
N MET A 137 13.53 -12.02 10.93
CA MET A 137 14.71 -12.88 10.83
C MET A 137 16.00 -12.05 10.93
N ALA A 138 16.05 -10.88 10.32
CA ALA A 138 17.18 -9.96 10.45
C ALA A 138 17.38 -9.49 11.90
N VAL A 139 16.31 -9.10 12.59
CA VAL A 139 16.40 -8.74 14.02
C VAL A 139 16.87 -9.95 14.86
N LYS A 140 16.30 -11.13 14.60
CA LYS A 140 16.66 -12.36 15.34
C LYS A 140 18.14 -12.73 15.20
N THR A 141 18.71 -12.51 14.01
CA THR A 141 20.10 -12.89 13.73
C THR A 141 21.10 -11.81 14.12
N GLN A 142 20.74 -10.54 13.91
CA GLN A 142 21.66 -9.42 14.11
C GLN A 142 21.53 -8.75 15.48
N GLU A 143 20.33 -8.77 16.05
CA GLU A 143 20.01 -8.09 17.32
C GLU A 143 19.06 -8.92 18.21
N PRO A 144 19.40 -10.19 18.55
CA PRO A 144 18.48 -11.13 19.22
C PRO A 144 17.91 -10.59 20.54
N GLY A 145 18.69 -9.79 21.27
CA GLY A 145 18.24 -9.18 22.53
C GLY A 145 17.06 -8.23 22.40
N LEU A 146 16.77 -7.69 21.20
CA LEU A 146 15.56 -6.89 20.97
C LEU A 146 14.30 -7.77 21.01
N LEU A 147 14.32 -8.94 20.31
CA LEU A 147 13.17 -9.86 20.30
C LEU A 147 12.92 -10.49 21.68
N GLU A 148 13.98 -10.75 22.47
CA GLU A 148 13.86 -11.29 23.83
C GLU A 148 13.12 -10.32 24.75
N LYS A 149 13.40 -9.02 24.64
CA LYS A 149 12.78 -7.95 25.44
C LYS A 149 11.39 -7.56 24.93
N ALA A 150 11.11 -7.75 23.64
CA ALA A 150 9.88 -7.35 23.02
C ALA A 150 8.67 -8.10 23.61
N GLN A 151 7.62 -7.35 23.91
CA GLN A 151 6.33 -7.86 24.39
C GLN A 151 5.23 -7.68 23.35
N ARG A 152 5.40 -6.75 22.42
CA ARG A 152 4.42 -6.43 21.37
C ARG A 152 5.12 -6.04 20.08
N LEU A 153 4.50 -6.42 18.97
CA LEU A 153 4.79 -5.92 17.64
C LEU A 153 3.54 -5.17 17.16
N LEU A 154 3.69 -3.91 16.78
CA LEU A 154 2.66 -3.12 16.15
C LEU A 154 3.15 -2.68 14.78
N MET A 155 2.32 -2.87 13.74
CA MET A 155 2.59 -2.26 12.45
C MET A 155 2.57 -0.74 12.58
N VAL A 156 3.17 -0.01 11.65
CA VAL A 156 3.30 1.46 11.74
C VAL A 156 1.96 2.15 12.05
N PRO A 157 0.84 1.88 11.33
CA PRO A 157 -0.44 2.55 11.62
C PRO A 157 -1.03 2.16 12.98
N GLU A 158 -0.79 0.93 13.42
CA GLU A 158 -1.22 0.43 14.73
C GLU A 158 -0.43 1.12 15.85
N TYR A 159 0.88 1.31 15.66
CA TYR A 159 1.71 2.08 16.60
C TYR A 159 1.26 3.54 16.70
N LEU A 160 0.98 4.20 15.58
CA LEU A 160 0.45 5.57 15.59
C LEU A 160 -0.92 5.63 16.29
N THR A 161 -1.77 4.64 16.07
CA THR A 161 -3.05 4.49 16.78
C THR A 161 -2.84 4.26 18.29
N TYR A 162 -1.86 3.42 18.67
CA TYR A 162 -1.48 3.21 20.07
C TYR A 162 -1.03 4.53 20.73
N ARG A 163 -0.25 5.34 20.04
CA ARG A 163 0.19 6.66 20.56
C ARG A 163 -0.98 7.61 20.83
N LEU A 164 -2.09 7.47 20.12
CA LEU A 164 -3.30 8.26 20.33
C LEU A 164 -4.19 7.70 21.45
N THR A 165 -4.31 6.38 21.55
CA THR A 165 -5.35 5.70 22.35
C THR A 165 -4.82 4.97 23.58
N GLY A 166 -3.52 4.71 23.64
CA GLY A 166 -2.90 3.84 24.66
C GLY A 166 -3.22 2.35 24.51
N LYS A 167 -3.89 1.92 23.43
CA LYS A 167 -4.30 0.53 23.21
C LYS A 167 -3.49 -0.14 22.12
N MET A 168 -2.92 -1.33 22.43
CA MET A 168 -2.09 -2.11 21.54
C MET A 168 -2.91 -3.18 20.84
N GLU A 169 -3.46 -2.85 19.68
CA GLU A 169 -4.27 -3.74 18.84
C GLU A 169 -3.58 -3.97 17.50
N ASN A 170 -3.78 -5.14 16.87
CA ASN A 170 -3.32 -5.43 15.51
C ASN A 170 -4.51 -5.41 14.55
N GLU A 171 -4.28 -4.99 13.30
CA GLU A 171 -5.30 -4.91 12.27
C GLU A 171 -5.02 -5.92 11.14
N TYR A 172 -6.07 -6.57 10.66
CA TYR A 172 -6.01 -7.72 9.77
C TYR A 172 -5.37 -7.43 8.42
N THR A 173 -5.71 -6.31 7.76
CA THR A 173 -5.22 -6.05 6.41
C THR A 173 -3.72 -5.84 6.37
N ASN A 174 -3.17 -5.18 7.39
CA ASN A 174 -1.74 -4.99 7.53
C ASN A 174 -1.05 -6.25 8.07
N ALA A 175 -1.66 -6.93 9.05
CA ALA A 175 -1.13 -8.19 9.59
C ALA A 175 -0.90 -9.25 8.49
N THR A 176 -1.77 -9.35 7.49
CA THR A 176 -1.59 -10.32 6.41
C THR A 176 -0.35 -10.06 5.57
N THR A 177 0.09 -8.82 5.41
CA THR A 177 1.28 -8.48 4.62
C THR A 177 2.59 -8.98 5.23
N THR A 178 2.55 -9.35 6.50
CA THR A 178 3.73 -9.81 7.25
C THR A 178 4.29 -11.15 6.76
N GLY A 179 3.49 -11.95 6.04
CA GLY A 179 3.82 -13.34 5.72
C GLY A 179 3.73 -14.29 6.91
N LEU A 180 2.99 -13.91 7.97
CA LEU A 180 2.85 -14.67 9.23
C LEU A 180 1.39 -15.01 9.58
N VAL A 181 0.42 -14.50 8.82
CA VAL A 181 -1.01 -14.83 8.97
C VAL A 181 -1.36 -15.98 8.03
N ASN A 182 -2.03 -16.99 8.57
CA ASN A 182 -2.53 -18.11 7.77
C ASN A 182 -3.76 -17.67 6.96
N ALA A 183 -3.71 -17.81 5.64
CA ALA A 183 -4.76 -17.34 4.74
C ALA A 183 -6.10 -18.06 4.95
N ARG A 184 -6.10 -19.31 5.42
CA ARG A 184 -7.33 -20.08 5.64
C ARG A 184 -7.98 -19.79 6.99
N THR A 185 -7.18 -19.76 8.07
CA THR A 185 -7.69 -19.46 9.41
C THR A 185 -7.87 -17.97 9.65
N LYS A 186 -7.21 -17.13 8.85
CA LYS A 186 -7.26 -15.65 8.92
C LYS A 186 -6.74 -15.09 10.25
N THR A 187 -5.86 -15.88 10.89
CA THR A 187 -5.20 -15.54 12.15
C THR A 187 -3.70 -15.78 12.03
N TRP A 188 -2.92 -15.31 12.99
CA TRP A 188 -1.49 -15.62 13.06
C TRP A 188 -1.24 -17.13 12.99
N ASP A 189 -0.33 -17.56 12.14
CA ASP A 189 0.03 -18.97 11.98
C ASP A 189 0.98 -19.39 13.12
N GLY A 190 0.39 -19.91 14.20
CA GLY A 190 1.15 -20.26 15.41
C GLY A 190 2.24 -21.31 15.17
N GLU A 191 2.02 -22.28 14.27
CA GLU A 191 3.01 -23.29 13.92
C GLU A 191 4.20 -22.67 13.17
N LEU A 192 3.90 -21.73 12.24
CA LEU A 192 4.92 -20.98 11.53
C LEU A 192 5.75 -20.11 12.48
N LEU A 193 5.09 -19.40 13.40
CA LEU A 193 5.77 -18.59 14.42
C LEU A 193 6.72 -19.45 15.28
N ASP A 194 6.27 -20.59 15.75
CA ASP A 194 7.08 -21.51 16.56
C ASP A 194 8.26 -22.05 15.75
N THR A 195 8.04 -22.48 14.51
CA THR A 195 9.09 -23.01 13.63
C THR A 195 10.19 -21.99 13.36
N LEU A 196 9.81 -20.73 13.19
CA LEU A 196 10.75 -19.62 12.99
C LEU A 196 11.33 -19.11 14.31
N GLY A 197 10.75 -19.50 15.46
CA GLY A 197 11.13 -19.07 16.79
C GLY A 197 10.78 -17.61 17.05
N TYR A 198 9.64 -17.16 16.52
CA TYR A 198 9.05 -15.87 16.84
C TYR A 198 8.03 -16.04 17.96
N SER A 199 8.20 -15.32 19.04
CA SER A 199 7.33 -15.47 20.21
C SER A 199 5.89 -15.04 19.87
N ARG A 200 4.92 -15.93 20.11
CA ARG A 200 3.48 -15.64 19.89
C ARG A 200 2.98 -14.43 20.71
N ARG A 201 3.62 -14.10 21.83
CA ARG A 201 3.26 -12.94 22.66
C ARG A 201 3.38 -11.60 21.95
N LEU A 202 4.19 -11.54 20.88
CA LEU A 202 4.37 -10.33 20.10
C LEU A 202 3.09 -9.91 19.35
N PHE A 203 2.23 -10.86 19.05
CA PHE A 203 1.13 -10.73 18.11
C PHE A 203 -0.21 -10.76 18.84
N GLY A 204 -0.96 -9.66 18.77
CA GLY A 204 -2.35 -9.59 19.23
C GLY A 204 -3.31 -10.19 18.21
N GLU A 205 -4.54 -10.45 18.61
CA GLU A 205 -5.58 -10.90 17.68
C GLU A 205 -5.81 -9.84 16.58
N PRO A 206 -5.74 -10.21 15.28
CA PRO A 206 -5.99 -9.25 14.22
C PRO A 206 -7.46 -8.81 14.19
N ARG A 207 -7.70 -7.51 14.32
CA ARG A 207 -9.03 -6.88 14.24
C ARG A 207 -9.39 -6.56 12.80
N LEU A 208 -10.66 -6.63 12.46
CA LEU A 208 -11.11 -6.24 11.14
C LEU A 208 -11.24 -4.72 10.98
N PRO A 209 -11.15 -4.21 9.75
CA PRO A 209 -11.54 -2.83 9.46
C PRO A 209 -12.95 -2.51 10.00
N GLY A 210 -13.10 -1.35 10.62
CA GLY A 210 -14.30 -0.92 11.34
C GLY A 210 -14.25 -1.18 12.85
N TYR A 211 -13.21 -1.87 13.36
CA TYR A 211 -13.04 -2.06 14.80
C TYR A 211 -12.73 -0.73 15.49
N SER A 212 -13.51 -0.41 16.53
CA SER A 212 -13.30 0.78 17.37
C SER A 212 -12.22 0.51 18.41
N VAL A 213 -11.08 1.18 18.26
CA VAL A 213 -9.96 1.08 19.20
C VAL A 213 -10.26 1.87 20.47
N GLY A 214 -10.87 3.05 20.36
CA GLY A 214 -11.29 3.87 21.48
C GLY A 214 -10.98 5.36 21.31
N GLY A 215 -11.25 6.14 22.36
CA GLY A 215 -10.96 7.58 22.39
C GLY A 215 -9.48 7.89 22.66
N PHE A 216 -9.15 9.15 22.57
CA PHE A 216 -7.79 9.64 22.85
C PHE A 216 -7.40 9.51 24.33
N THR A 217 -6.10 9.35 24.58
CA THR A 217 -5.54 9.45 25.94
C THR A 217 -5.78 10.87 26.52
N PRO A 218 -5.76 11.03 27.86
CA PRO A 218 -5.88 12.35 28.48
C PRO A 218 -4.85 13.38 27.93
N GLU A 219 -3.62 12.93 27.68
CA GLU A 219 -2.52 13.76 27.17
C GLU A 219 -2.81 14.26 25.75
N VAL A 220 -3.28 13.36 24.89
CA VAL A 220 -3.65 13.70 23.51
C VAL A 220 -4.83 14.67 23.52
N ARG A 221 -5.88 14.40 24.30
CA ARG A 221 -7.05 15.30 24.43
C ARG A 221 -6.64 16.69 24.92
N ALA A 222 -5.77 16.76 25.92
CA ALA A 222 -5.28 18.04 26.42
C ALA A 222 -4.53 18.85 25.34
N ARG A 223 -3.73 18.15 24.50
CA ARG A 223 -2.99 18.77 23.42
C ARG A 223 -3.87 19.24 22.27
N VAL A 224 -4.73 18.37 21.75
CA VAL A 224 -5.54 18.68 20.57
C VAL A 224 -6.79 19.51 20.91
N GLY A 225 -7.28 19.44 22.17
CA GLY A 225 -8.40 20.22 22.68
C GLY A 225 -9.78 19.60 22.44
N PHE A 226 -9.86 18.33 21.99
CA PHE A 226 -11.10 17.57 21.82
C PHE A 226 -10.84 16.08 21.99
N ASP A 227 -11.92 15.28 22.04
CA ASP A 227 -11.85 13.82 21.96
C ASP A 227 -12.38 13.32 20.62
N CYS A 228 -11.87 12.17 20.14
CA CYS A 228 -12.30 11.56 18.91
C CYS A 228 -12.17 10.04 19.04
N GLN A 229 -13.12 9.29 18.48
CA GLN A 229 -13.00 7.82 18.41
C GLN A 229 -12.07 7.42 17.28
N VAL A 230 -11.07 6.59 17.61
CA VAL A 230 -10.15 6.01 16.62
C VAL A 230 -10.68 4.66 16.20
N LEU A 231 -10.90 4.48 14.91
CA LEU A 231 -11.26 3.20 14.29
C LEU A 231 -10.11 2.71 13.41
N PHE A 232 -9.99 1.39 13.30
CA PHE A 232 -9.16 0.83 12.26
C PHE A 232 -9.88 0.91 10.90
N PRO A 233 -9.35 1.66 9.91
CA PRO A 233 -9.70 1.46 8.51
C PRO A 233 -9.09 0.13 8.03
N ALA A 234 -9.02 -0.13 6.74
CA ALA A 234 -8.01 -1.05 6.23
C ALA A 234 -6.67 -0.33 6.36
N THR A 235 -5.89 -0.67 7.38
CA THR A 235 -4.70 0.12 7.77
C THR A 235 -3.53 -0.01 6.80
N HIS A 236 -3.54 -1.00 5.90
CA HIS A 236 -2.70 -1.01 4.72
C HIS A 236 -3.33 -0.10 3.65
N ASP A 237 -2.60 0.94 3.21
CA ASP A 237 -3.04 1.95 2.24
C ASP A 237 -3.72 1.36 1.00
N THR A 238 -3.14 0.30 0.42
CA THR A 238 -3.72 -0.43 -0.70
C THR A 238 -5.02 -1.14 -0.31
N GLY A 239 -5.15 -1.58 0.94
CA GLY A 239 -6.40 -2.15 1.46
C GLY A 239 -7.52 -1.14 1.43
N SER A 240 -7.24 0.08 1.86
CA SER A 240 -8.16 1.21 1.77
C SER A 240 -8.42 1.60 0.31
N ALA A 241 -7.38 1.69 -0.55
CA ALA A 241 -7.55 2.05 -1.96
C ALA A 241 -8.49 1.09 -2.72
N PHE A 242 -8.39 -0.22 -2.47
CA PHE A 242 -9.28 -1.21 -3.08
C PHE A 242 -10.75 -1.05 -2.66
N LEU A 243 -11.01 -0.56 -1.44
CA LEU A 243 -12.38 -0.28 -1.00
C LEU A 243 -13.03 0.84 -1.82
N ALA A 244 -12.25 1.86 -2.17
CA ALA A 244 -12.71 3.02 -2.91
C ALA A 244 -12.93 2.76 -4.41
N VAL A 245 -12.49 1.60 -4.93
CA VAL A 245 -12.69 1.27 -6.35
C VAL A 245 -14.19 1.21 -6.66
N PRO A 246 -14.70 2.08 -7.56
CA PRO A 246 -16.12 2.12 -7.90
C PRO A 246 -16.49 1.04 -8.94
N ALA A 247 -15.87 -0.15 -8.84
CA ALA A 247 -16.00 -1.20 -9.82
C ALA A 247 -17.41 -1.77 -9.91
N LYS A 248 -17.79 -2.12 -11.12
CA LYS A 248 -18.85 -3.11 -11.39
C LYS A 248 -18.27 -4.52 -11.14
N GLU A 249 -19.14 -5.52 -11.13
CA GLU A 249 -18.72 -6.91 -11.09
C GLU A 249 -17.68 -7.23 -12.18
N ASN A 250 -16.73 -8.11 -11.88
CA ASN A 250 -15.64 -8.53 -12.80
C ASN A 250 -14.68 -7.41 -13.25
N GLY A 251 -14.41 -6.43 -12.39
CA GLY A 251 -13.35 -5.45 -12.62
C GLY A 251 -11.98 -5.91 -12.13
N VAL A 252 -10.93 -5.54 -12.89
CA VAL A 252 -9.57 -5.52 -12.37
C VAL A 252 -9.38 -4.21 -11.62
N TYR A 253 -8.68 -4.25 -10.50
CA TYR A 253 -8.36 -3.10 -9.66
C TYR A 253 -6.88 -2.80 -9.78
N LEU A 254 -6.54 -1.56 -10.01
CA LEU A 254 -5.17 -1.07 -10.07
C LEU A 254 -5.02 0.14 -9.14
N SER A 255 -4.36 -0.07 -8.01
CA SER A 255 -3.89 1.04 -7.19
C SER A 255 -2.58 1.53 -7.77
N SER A 256 -2.60 2.71 -8.40
CA SER A 256 -1.45 3.26 -9.12
C SER A 256 -0.82 4.41 -8.35
N GLY A 257 0.39 4.19 -7.88
CA GLY A 257 1.22 5.12 -7.14
C GLY A 257 2.70 4.83 -7.37
N THR A 258 3.52 4.97 -6.33
CA THR A 258 4.94 4.55 -6.35
C THR A 258 5.06 3.09 -6.79
N TRP A 259 4.21 2.22 -6.23
CA TRP A 259 3.94 0.87 -6.70
C TRP A 259 2.64 0.85 -7.50
N SER A 260 2.50 -0.15 -8.36
CA SER A 260 1.26 -0.51 -9.03
C SER A 260 0.79 -1.87 -8.51
N LEU A 261 -0.32 -1.88 -7.78
CA LEU A 261 -0.89 -3.09 -7.24
C LEU A 261 -2.13 -3.46 -8.06
N LEU A 262 -1.95 -4.47 -8.91
CA LEU A 262 -2.97 -4.92 -9.88
C LEU A 262 -3.58 -6.25 -9.47
N GLY A 263 -4.89 -6.32 -9.36
CA GLY A 263 -5.57 -7.56 -8.97
C GLY A 263 -7.09 -7.45 -8.91
N THR A 264 -7.69 -8.27 -8.05
CA THR A 264 -9.14 -8.31 -7.82
C THR A 264 -9.46 -8.68 -6.38
N GLU A 265 -10.72 -8.59 -5.98
CA GLU A 265 -11.19 -9.11 -4.70
C GLU A 265 -11.76 -10.52 -4.84
N LEU A 266 -11.30 -11.43 -3.96
CA LEU A 266 -11.78 -12.81 -3.88
C LEU A 266 -12.34 -13.12 -2.49
N PRO A 267 -13.36 -14.00 -2.38
CA PRO A 267 -13.84 -14.49 -1.08
C PRO A 267 -12.87 -15.48 -0.43
N GLU A 268 -12.12 -16.24 -1.23
CA GLU A 268 -11.18 -17.27 -0.79
C GLU A 268 -9.80 -17.06 -1.42
N PRO A 269 -8.72 -17.46 -0.74
CA PRO A 269 -7.36 -17.27 -1.25
C PRO A 269 -7.02 -18.30 -2.33
N ILE A 270 -6.18 -17.91 -3.29
CA ILE A 270 -5.56 -18.80 -4.27
C ILE A 270 -4.09 -18.98 -3.91
N THR A 271 -3.74 -20.13 -3.33
CA THR A 271 -2.38 -20.45 -2.86
C THR A 271 -1.78 -21.64 -3.60
N THR A 272 -2.10 -21.77 -4.90
CA THR A 272 -1.62 -22.86 -5.76
C THR A 272 -0.19 -22.64 -6.23
N PRO A 273 0.52 -23.71 -6.68
CA PRO A 273 1.85 -23.56 -7.28
C PRO A 273 1.87 -22.63 -8.50
N GLU A 274 0.79 -22.60 -9.29
CA GLU A 274 0.65 -21.74 -10.46
C GLU A 274 0.56 -20.27 -10.05
N SER A 275 -0.17 -19.97 -8.97
CA SER A 275 -0.28 -18.63 -8.38
C SER A 275 1.08 -18.17 -7.85
N LEU A 276 1.79 -19.05 -7.14
CA LEU A 276 3.15 -18.82 -6.67
C LEU A 276 4.11 -18.50 -7.82
N ALA A 277 4.10 -19.33 -8.88
CA ALA A 277 4.99 -19.15 -10.03
C ALA A 277 4.76 -17.83 -10.77
N ARG A 278 3.55 -17.28 -10.71
CA ARG A 278 3.20 -15.97 -11.30
C ARG A 278 3.29 -14.81 -10.32
N ASN A 279 3.77 -15.09 -9.10
CA ASN A 279 4.06 -14.10 -8.06
C ASN A 279 2.84 -13.26 -7.64
N PHE A 280 1.66 -13.90 -7.52
CA PHE A 280 0.47 -13.27 -6.95
C PHE A 280 0.45 -13.40 -5.43
N THR A 281 -0.16 -12.42 -4.76
CA THR A 281 -0.31 -12.36 -3.30
C THR A 281 -1.79 -12.34 -2.90
N ASN A 282 -2.10 -12.89 -1.72
CA ASN A 282 -3.46 -12.94 -1.14
C ASN A 282 -3.48 -12.09 0.13
N GLU A 283 -3.50 -10.79 -0.01
CA GLU A 283 -3.54 -9.88 1.12
C GLU A 283 -4.97 -9.73 1.66
N GLY A 284 -5.09 -9.61 2.97
CA GLY A 284 -6.38 -9.42 3.63
C GLY A 284 -7.05 -8.10 3.26
N GLY A 285 -8.37 -8.13 3.14
CA GLY A 285 -9.21 -7.00 2.84
C GLY A 285 -10.41 -6.90 3.79
N TYR A 286 -11.30 -5.97 3.53
CA TYR A 286 -12.52 -5.74 4.29
C TYR A 286 -13.40 -7.00 4.38
N ARG A 287 -13.91 -7.31 5.57
CA ARG A 287 -14.76 -8.48 5.86
C ARG A 287 -14.13 -9.81 5.40
N TYR A 288 -12.82 -9.98 5.65
CA TYR A 288 -12.06 -11.17 5.30
C TYR A 288 -12.02 -11.50 3.79
N ARG A 289 -12.36 -10.56 2.90
CA ARG A 289 -12.08 -10.73 1.47
C ARG A 289 -10.58 -10.65 1.25
N PHE A 290 -10.10 -11.31 0.21
CA PHE A 290 -8.71 -11.24 -0.19
C PHE A 290 -8.56 -10.24 -1.33
N ARG A 291 -7.56 -9.39 -1.24
CA ARG A 291 -7.00 -8.65 -2.36
C ARG A 291 -6.01 -9.59 -3.04
N TYR A 292 -6.46 -10.26 -4.08
CA TYR A 292 -5.63 -11.14 -4.88
C TYR A 292 -4.96 -10.31 -5.95
N LEU A 293 -3.68 -9.99 -5.77
CA LEU A 293 -3.00 -8.97 -6.57
C LEU A 293 -1.53 -9.32 -6.81
N LYS A 294 -0.92 -8.57 -7.72
CA LYS A 294 0.49 -8.58 -8.01
C LYS A 294 1.07 -7.20 -7.74
N ASN A 295 2.16 -7.13 -6.99
CA ASN A 295 2.93 -5.92 -6.80
C ASN A 295 3.87 -5.73 -8.00
N ILE A 296 3.69 -4.64 -8.72
CA ILE A 296 4.45 -4.26 -9.91
C ILE A 296 5.16 -2.94 -9.58
N MET A 297 6.41 -2.76 -10.02
CA MET A 297 7.05 -1.45 -9.93
C MET A 297 6.20 -0.46 -10.72
N GLY A 298 5.84 0.65 -10.07
CA GLY A 298 4.88 1.61 -10.63
C GLY A 298 5.55 2.89 -11.10
N LEU A 299 4.91 4.01 -10.78
CA LEU A 299 5.37 5.34 -11.19
C LEU A 299 6.72 5.74 -10.56
N TRP A 300 7.25 4.97 -9.61
CA TRP A 300 8.58 5.15 -9.06
C TRP A 300 9.66 5.25 -10.14
N MET A 301 9.59 4.44 -11.20
CA MET A 301 10.55 4.50 -12.29
C MET A 301 10.51 5.84 -13.03
N LEU A 302 9.32 6.31 -13.38
CA LEU A 302 9.13 7.62 -14.03
C LEU A 302 9.50 8.78 -13.09
N GLN A 303 9.16 8.65 -11.81
CA GLN A 303 9.49 9.63 -10.77
C GLN A 303 11.01 9.79 -10.62
N SER A 304 11.74 8.68 -10.57
CA SER A 304 13.20 8.66 -10.46
C SER A 304 13.86 9.29 -11.70
N ILE A 305 13.43 8.89 -12.90
CA ILE A 305 13.91 9.47 -14.15
C ILE A 305 13.68 10.98 -14.20
N ARG A 306 12.51 11.44 -13.74
CA ARG A 306 12.20 12.87 -13.67
C ARG A 306 13.14 13.62 -12.74
N TRP A 307 13.44 13.08 -11.54
CA TRP A 307 14.38 13.69 -10.59
C TRP A 307 15.81 13.71 -11.15
N GLU A 308 16.24 12.64 -11.80
CA GLU A 308 17.55 12.55 -12.46
C GLU A 308 17.70 13.55 -13.61
N ALA A 309 16.59 13.86 -14.30
CA ALA A 309 16.58 14.84 -15.40
C ALA A 309 16.65 16.31 -14.93
N GLY A 310 16.48 16.59 -13.61
CA GLY A 310 16.64 17.90 -12.99
C GLY A 310 15.35 18.57 -12.53
N GLU A 311 15.49 19.59 -11.67
CA GLU A 311 14.35 20.26 -11.00
C GLU A 311 13.33 20.94 -11.93
N GLY A 312 13.72 21.23 -13.17
CA GLY A 312 12.82 21.88 -14.17
C GLY A 312 11.87 20.91 -14.89
N VAL A 313 12.05 19.58 -14.75
CA VAL A 313 11.22 18.59 -15.47
C VAL A 313 9.98 18.28 -14.67
N THR A 314 8.81 18.65 -15.22
CA THR A 314 7.50 18.30 -14.65
C THR A 314 7.03 16.93 -15.16
N PHE A 315 6.06 16.31 -14.48
CA PHE A 315 5.43 15.09 -14.98
C PHE A 315 4.79 15.28 -16.36
N ASN A 316 4.13 16.41 -16.59
CA ASN A 316 3.52 16.73 -17.90
C ASN A 316 4.57 16.85 -19.00
N ALA A 317 5.75 17.44 -18.71
CA ALA A 317 6.83 17.54 -19.67
C ALA A 317 7.42 16.15 -20.01
N LEU A 318 7.56 15.28 -19.00
CA LEU A 318 8.03 13.91 -19.19
C LEU A 318 7.02 13.08 -20.01
N GLU A 319 5.72 13.18 -19.70
CA GLU A 319 4.65 12.55 -20.46
C GLU A 319 4.64 13.02 -21.93
N GLN A 320 4.75 14.32 -22.15
CA GLN A 320 4.79 14.87 -23.51
C GLN A 320 6.00 14.36 -24.30
N ALA A 321 7.18 14.34 -23.69
CA ALA A 321 8.39 13.79 -24.31
C ALA A 321 8.23 12.30 -24.66
N ALA A 322 7.58 11.52 -23.79
CA ALA A 322 7.29 10.11 -24.05
C ALA A 322 6.31 9.93 -25.22
N ARG A 323 5.28 10.78 -25.33
CA ARG A 323 4.33 10.76 -26.47
C ARG A 323 5.02 11.06 -27.79
N GLU A 324 5.95 12.01 -27.83
CA GLU A 324 6.75 12.35 -29.01
C GLU A 324 7.68 11.20 -29.43
N ALA A 325 8.11 10.38 -28.47
CA ALA A 325 8.93 9.17 -28.68
C ALA A 325 8.10 7.87 -28.68
N ALA A 326 6.79 7.92 -28.90
CA ALA A 326 5.88 6.77 -28.78
C ALA A 326 6.23 5.59 -29.71
N SER A 327 6.99 5.82 -30.78
CA SER A 327 7.48 4.78 -31.69
C SER A 327 8.72 4.02 -31.17
N PHE A 328 9.29 4.42 -30.01
CA PHE A 328 10.46 3.74 -29.44
C PHE A 328 10.08 2.33 -28.98
N PRO A 329 10.75 1.25 -29.49
CA PRO A 329 10.19 -0.10 -29.38
C PRO A 329 10.57 -0.86 -28.11
N SER A 330 11.60 -0.42 -27.37
CA SER A 330 12.16 -1.21 -26.28
C SER A 330 11.27 -1.25 -25.05
N GLN A 331 11.28 -2.39 -24.38
CA GLN A 331 10.58 -2.65 -23.13
C GLN A 331 11.48 -3.39 -22.16
N VAL A 332 11.32 -3.15 -20.87
CA VAL A 332 12.06 -3.80 -19.78
C VAL A 332 11.10 -4.54 -18.85
N ASP A 333 11.57 -5.58 -18.19
CA ASP A 333 10.83 -6.23 -17.13
C ASP A 333 10.81 -5.33 -15.88
N VAL A 334 9.71 -4.58 -15.70
CA VAL A 334 9.54 -3.68 -14.55
C VAL A 334 9.48 -4.41 -13.21
N GLY A 335 9.27 -5.73 -13.19
CA GLY A 335 9.32 -6.54 -11.98
C GLY A 335 10.73 -6.91 -11.52
N HIS A 336 11.77 -6.61 -12.32
CA HIS A 336 13.14 -6.96 -11.98
C HIS A 336 13.66 -6.13 -10.79
N SER A 337 14.37 -6.80 -9.86
CA SER A 337 14.85 -6.19 -8.60
C SER A 337 15.81 -5.00 -8.79
N ARG A 338 16.48 -4.89 -9.96
CA ARG A 338 17.34 -3.74 -10.28
C ARG A 338 16.65 -2.40 -10.22
N PHE A 339 15.31 -2.35 -10.40
CA PHE A 339 14.53 -1.11 -10.40
C PHE A 339 14.01 -0.73 -9.01
N LEU A 340 14.25 -1.55 -7.98
CA LEU A 340 13.76 -1.27 -6.62
C LEU A 340 14.41 -0.03 -6.00
N ALA A 341 15.74 0.07 -6.09
CA ALA A 341 16.51 1.19 -5.55
C ALA A 341 17.86 1.35 -6.29
N PRO A 342 17.87 1.60 -7.60
CA PRO A 342 19.12 1.84 -8.33
C PRO A 342 19.71 3.20 -7.94
N GLU A 343 21.02 3.35 -8.06
CA GLU A 343 21.68 4.66 -7.93
C GLU A 343 21.24 5.64 -9.02
N ASN A 344 20.99 5.11 -10.23
CA ASN A 344 20.48 5.86 -11.38
C ASN A 344 19.48 4.97 -12.13
N MET A 345 18.21 5.38 -12.15
CA MET A 345 17.14 4.63 -12.81
C MET A 345 17.29 4.63 -14.34
N GLY A 346 17.67 5.78 -14.89
CA GLY A 346 17.88 5.90 -16.34
C GLY A 346 18.93 4.93 -16.86
N GLU A 347 20.07 4.83 -16.18
CA GLU A 347 21.12 3.85 -16.55
C GLU A 347 20.65 2.41 -16.31
N ALA A 348 19.93 2.11 -15.23
CA ALA A 348 19.39 0.78 -14.99
C ALA A 348 18.45 0.31 -16.12
N VAL A 349 17.63 1.22 -16.68
CA VAL A 349 16.77 0.94 -17.85
C VAL A 349 17.62 0.73 -19.11
N ARG A 350 18.63 1.58 -19.37
CA ARG A 350 19.53 1.43 -20.51
C ARG A 350 20.31 0.11 -20.48
N ASP A 351 20.80 -0.26 -19.28
CA ASP A 351 21.51 -1.54 -19.10
C ASP A 351 20.58 -2.73 -19.35
N ALA A 352 19.35 -2.69 -18.89
CA ALA A 352 18.39 -3.74 -19.19
C ALA A 352 18.10 -3.88 -20.68
N CYS A 353 18.02 -2.77 -21.43
CA CYS A 353 17.89 -2.80 -22.88
C CYS A 353 19.16 -3.38 -23.55
N ARG A 354 20.37 -3.00 -23.12
CA ARG A 354 21.63 -3.54 -23.65
C ARG A 354 21.72 -5.05 -23.45
N GLU A 355 21.44 -5.53 -22.26
CA GLU A 355 21.50 -6.94 -21.90
C GLU A 355 20.53 -7.81 -22.71
N THR A 356 19.37 -7.24 -23.09
CA THR A 356 18.37 -7.94 -23.90
C THR A 356 18.54 -7.71 -25.41
N GLY A 357 19.59 -6.98 -25.83
CA GLY A 357 19.86 -6.70 -27.24
C GLY A 357 18.85 -5.78 -27.92
N GLN A 358 18.11 -4.99 -27.13
CA GLN A 358 17.12 -4.03 -27.62
C GLN A 358 17.76 -2.65 -27.89
N PRO A 359 17.15 -1.79 -28.73
CA PRO A 359 17.58 -0.40 -28.88
C PRO A 359 17.67 0.29 -27.50
N VAL A 360 18.78 1.00 -27.27
CA VAL A 360 19.04 1.69 -26.00
C VAL A 360 18.50 3.11 -26.07
N PRO A 361 17.64 3.54 -25.15
CA PRO A 361 17.07 4.90 -25.16
C PRO A 361 18.17 5.95 -24.98
N GLN A 362 18.23 6.93 -25.89
CA GLN A 362 19.25 8.00 -25.92
C GLN A 362 18.72 9.31 -25.36
N THR A 363 17.43 9.59 -25.56
CA THR A 363 16.76 10.82 -25.13
C THR A 363 15.91 10.57 -23.90
N LEU A 364 15.54 11.63 -23.19
CA LEU A 364 14.59 11.57 -22.06
C LEU A 364 13.22 11.01 -22.52
N GLY A 365 12.78 11.41 -23.71
CA GLY A 365 11.52 10.94 -24.29
C GLY A 365 11.53 9.45 -24.56
N GLU A 366 12.59 8.91 -25.19
CA GLU A 366 12.74 7.46 -25.45
C GLU A 366 12.83 6.66 -24.14
N LEU A 367 13.55 7.20 -23.14
CA LEU A 367 13.65 6.58 -21.82
C LEU A 367 12.30 6.49 -21.13
N ALA A 368 11.54 7.58 -21.14
CA ALA A 368 10.19 7.62 -20.58
C ALA A 368 9.22 6.72 -21.37
N ALA A 369 9.27 6.75 -22.71
CA ALA A 369 8.43 5.89 -23.56
C ALA A 369 8.70 4.41 -23.28
N CYS A 370 9.97 4.01 -23.16
CA CYS A 370 10.35 2.64 -22.77
C CYS A 370 9.66 2.22 -21.46
N VAL A 371 9.71 3.06 -20.43
CA VAL A 371 9.09 2.74 -19.14
C VAL A 371 7.56 2.72 -19.22
N TYR A 372 6.92 3.68 -19.89
CA TYR A 372 5.47 3.69 -20.10
C TYR A 372 4.96 2.45 -20.82
N HIS A 373 5.62 2.05 -21.91
CA HIS A 373 5.28 0.83 -22.65
C HIS A 373 5.49 -0.42 -21.81
N SER A 374 6.56 -0.46 -21.02
CA SER A 374 6.86 -1.59 -20.12
C SER A 374 5.81 -1.74 -19.03
N LEU A 375 5.36 -0.64 -18.42
CA LEU A 375 4.28 -0.65 -17.42
C LEU A 375 2.97 -1.16 -18.03
N ALA A 376 2.55 -0.60 -19.15
CA ALA A 376 1.31 -1.00 -19.83
C ALA A 376 1.33 -2.49 -20.25
N HIS A 377 2.48 -2.97 -20.77
CA HIS A 377 2.67 -4.37 -21.11
C HIS A 377 2.58 -5.27 -19.86
N SER A 378 3.24 -4.89 -18.77
CA SER A 378 3.19 -5.63 -17.49
C SER A 378 1.77 -5.71 -16.93
N TYR A 379 0.98 -4.63 -17.07
CA TYR A 379 -0.43 -4.64 -16.65
C TYR A 379 -1.26 -5.60 -17.52
N ALA A 380 -1.09 -5.58 -18.84
CA ALA A 380 -1.80 -6.48 -19.75
C ALA A 380 -1.47 -7.95 -19.46
N GLN A 381 -0.19 -8.28 -19.28
CA GLN A 381 0.22 -9.62 -18.90
C GLN A 381 -0.39 -10.03 -17.55
N SER A 382 -0.38 -9.14 -16.56
CA SER A 382 -0.94 -9.42 -15.23
C SER A 382 -2.46 -9.64 -15.29
N VAL A 383 -3.19 -8.95 -16.16
CA VAL A 383 -4.64 -9.19 -16.38
C VAL A 383 -4.88 -10.58 -16.99
N GLN A 384 -4.07 -10.99 -17.97
CA GLN A 384 -4.16 -12.33 -18.58
C GLN A 384 -3.86 -13.43 -17.55
N GLU A 385 -2.80 -13.25 -16.75
CA GLU A 385 -2.44 -14.18 -15.68
C GLU A 385 -3.54 -14.26 -14.62
N LEU A 386 -4.12 -13.12 -14.23
CA LEU A 386 -5.22 -13.04 -13.29
C LEU A 386 -6.44 -13.80 -13.80
N SER A 387 -6.81 -13.64 -15.07
CA SER A 387 -7.90 -14.38 -15.72
C SER A 387 -7.66 -15.88 -15.70
N ALA A 388 -6.44 -16.31 -16.04
CA ALA A 388 -6.08 -17.72 -16.05
C ALA A 388 -6.11 -18.35 -14.65
N LEU A 389 -5.66 -17.63 -13.61
CA LEU A 389 -5.61 -18.11 -12.23
C LEU A 389 -6.99 -18.13 -11.54
N THR A 390 -7.85 -17.17 -11.87
CA THR A 390 -9.17 -17.05 -11.25
C THR A 390 -10.28 -17.77 -12.05
N GLY A 391 -10.03 -18.12 -13.31
CA GLY A 391 -11.04 -18.63 -14.24
C GLY A 391 -12.13 -17.62 -14.59
N ARG A 392 -11.84 -16.30 -14.44
CA ARG A 392 -12.78 -15.21 -14.68
C ARG A 392 -12.41 -14.39 -15.90
N GLU A 393 -13.41 -13.93 -16.63
CA GLU A 393 -13.24 -12.87 -17.62
C GLU A 393 -13.44 -11.52 -16.97
N TYR A 394 -12.48 -10.62 -17.18
CA TYR A 394 -12.54 -9.25 -16.69
C TYR A 394 -13.00 -8.32 -17.79
N THR A 395 -13.82 -7.34 -17.42
CA THR A 395 -14.50 -6.44 -18.39
C THR A 395 -14.01 -5.01 -18.34
N ALA A 396 -13.17 -4.66 -17.37
CA ALA A 396 -12.62 -3.32 -17.21
C ALA A 396 -11.41 -3.32 -16.28
N VAL A 397 -10.56 -2.31 -16.42
CA VAL A 397 -9.52 -1.97 -15.45
C VAL A 397 -9.94 -0.69 -14.71
N ASN A 398 -10.00 -0.74 -13.38
CA ASN A 398 -10.34 0.40 -12.54
C ASN A 398 -9.07 0.90 -11.87
N ILE A 399 -8.65 2.12 -12.18
CA ILE A 399 -7.41 2.73 -11.66
C ILE A 399 -7.77 3.76 -10.60
N VAL A 400 -7.21 3.61 -9.40
CA VAL A 400 -7.32 4.58 -8.30
C VAL A 400 -5.94 5.05 -7.85
N GLY A 401 -5.90 6.13 -7.07
CA GLY A 401 -4.65 6.73 -6.59
C GLY A 401 -4.09 7.77 -7.56
N GLY A 402 -2.90 8.28 -7.25
CA GLY A 402 -2.27 9.39 -7.98
C GLY A 402 -2.07 9.13 -9.47
N GLY A 403 -1.77 7.88 -9.83
CA GLY A 403 -1.57 7.47 -11.23
C GLY A 403 -2.84 7.48 -12.08
N SER A 404 -4.03 7.56 -11.48
CA SER A 404 -5.28 7.73 -12.26
C SER A 404 -5.30 9.05 -13.06
N ARG A 405 -4.44 10.01 -12.73
CA ARG A 405 -4.28 11.28 -13.47
C ARG A 405 -3.38 11.16 -14.69
N ASP A 406 -2.61 10.09 -14.83
CA ASP A 406 -1.71 9.89 -15.97
C ASP A 406 -2.50 9.39 -17.18
N GLY A 407 -2.97 10.34 -18.00
CA GLY A 407 -3.80 10.05 -19.17
C GLY A 407 -3.08 9.22 -20.23
N TYR A 408 -1.75 9.32 -20.31
CA TYR A 408 -0.97 8.54 -21.27
C TYR A 408 -0.87 7.06 -20.84
N LEU A 409 -0.50 6.82 -19.59
CA LEU A 409 -0.45 5.45 -19.06
C LEU A 409 -1.84 4.79 -19.09
N ASN A 410 -2.90 5.54 -18.79
CA ASN A 410 -4.27 5.04 -18.85
C ASN A 410 -4.65 4.60 -20.25
N GLN A 411 -4.31 5.39 -21.29
CA GLN A 411 -4.55 5.04 -22.70
C GLN A 411 -3.72 3.83 -23.13
N LEU A 412 -2.43 3.81 -22.78
CA LEU A 412 -1.56 2.65 -23.07
C LEU A 412 -2.07 1.38 -22.38
N THR A 413 -2.59 1.50 -21.16
CA THR A 413 -3.18 0.39 -20.42
C THR A 413 -4.44 -0.12 -21.12
N ALA A 414 -5.34 0.76 -21.54
CA ALA A 414 -6.53 0.39 -22.28
C ALA A 414 -6.17 -0.35 -23.57
N ASN A 415 -5.23 0.19 -24.34
CA ASN A 415 -4.77 -0.41 -25.61
C ASN A 415 -4.11 -1.78 -25.39
N ALA A 416 -3.24 -1.90 -24.40
CA ALA A 416 -2.51 -3.13 -24.13
C ALA A 416 -3.40 -4.25 -23.57
N THR A 417 -4.38 -3.91 -22.73
CA THR A 417 -5.32 -4.88 -22.15
C THR A 417 -6.49 -5.21 -23.07
N GLY A 418 -6.83 -4.34 -24.02
CA GLY A 418 -8.05 -4.40 -24.81
C GLY A 418 -9.32 -4.12 -23.99
N LEU A 419 -9.17 -3.60 -22.77
CA LEU A 419 -10.27 -3.33 -21.84
C LEU A 419 -10.47 -1.82 -21.63
N PRO A 420 -11.70 -1.36 -21.43
CA PRO A 420 -11.93 0.00 -20.97
C PRO A 420 -11.27 0.24 -19.61
N VAL A 421 -10.64 1.40 -19.45
CA VAL A 421 -10.04 1.88 -18.20
C VAL A 421 -10.96 2.92 -17.57
N TYR A 422 -11.29 2.75 -16.29
CA TYR A 422 -11.99 3.72 -15.47
C TYR A 422 -11.01 4.32 -14.47
N ALA A 423 -10.56 5.55 -14.71
CA ALA A 423 -9.54 6.22 -13.93
C ALA A 423 -10.15 7.21 -12.91
N GLY A 424 -9.91 6.97 -11.65
CA GLY A 424 -10.40 7.73 -10.49
C GLY A 424 -11.15 6.86 -9.46
N PRO A 425 -11.37 7.38 -8.25
CA PRO A 425 -10.89 8.66 -7.73
C PRO A 425 -9.39 8.69 -7.43
N THR A 426 -8.81 9.88 -7.47
CA THR A 426 -7.37 10.09 -7.18
C THR A 426 -7.03 9.82 -5.72
N GLU A 427 -7.91 10.21 -4.81
CA GLU A 427 -7.75 10.08 -3.37
C GLU A 427 -8.29 8.72 -2.85
N GLY A 428 -8.00 7.64 -3.60
CA GLY A 428 -8.56 6.31 -3.34
C GLY A 428 -8.29 5.79 -1.93
N THR A 429 -7.05 5.93 -1.44
CA THR A 429 -6.66 5.46 -0.11
C THR A 429 -7.44 6.17 1.00
N ALA A 430 -7.33 7.49 1.06
CA ALA A 430 -8.05 8.29 2.07
C ALA A 430 -9.57 8.09 1.99
N LEU A 431 -10.11 7.98 0.77
CA LEU A 431 -11.52 7.72 0.56
C LEU A 431 -11.93 6.35 1.11
N GLY A 432 -11.15 5.29 0.86
CA GLY A 432 -11.43 3.95 1.41
C GLY A 432 -11.37 3.91 2.93
N ASN A 433 -10.43 4.64 3.54
CA ASN A 433 -10.35 4.84 4.98
C ASN A 433 -11.65 5.48 5.52
N LEU A 434 -12.08 6.60 4.92
CA LEU A 434 -13.34 7.28 5.29
C LEU A 434 -14.57 6.39 5.08
N MET A 435 -14.60 5.61 4.01
CA MET A 435 -15.70 4.67 3.73
C MET A 435 -15.87 3.63 4.84
N VAL A 436 -14.78 3.11 5.40
CA VAL A 436 -14.86 2.17 6.54
C VAL A 436 -15.47 2.86 7.77
N GLN A 437 -15.08 4.10 8.05
CA GLN A 437 -15.62 4.88 9.14
C GLN A 437 -17.12 5.16 8.96
N MET A 438 -17.53 5.59 7.77
CA MET A 438 -18.94 5.86 7.42
C MET A 438 -19.80 4.58 7.47
N LEU A 439 -19.26 3.42 7.05
CA LEU A 439 -19.93 2.13 7.17
C LEU A 439 -20.09 1.72 8.64
N ALA A 440 -19.07 1.96 9.47
CA ALA A 440 -19.14 1.69 10.92
C ALA A 440 -20.11 2.61 11.64
N ALA A 441 -20.26 3.85 11.19
CA ALA A 441 -21.23 4.81 11.70
C ALA A 441 -22.68 4.55 11.22
N GLY A 442 -22.86 3.68 10.22
CA GLY A 442 -24.19 3.37 9.66
C GLY A 442 -24.71 4.38 8.63
N GLU A 443 -23.86 5.29 8.13
CA GLU A 443 -24.22 6.23 7.05
C GLU A 443 -24.62 5.50 5.76
N PHE A 444 -24.02 4.32 5.53
CA PHE A 444 -24.34 3.44 4.42
C PHE A 444 -24.56 2.02 4.89
N PRO A 445 -25.53 1.28 4.31
CA PRO A 445 -25.88 -0.07 4.77
C PRO A 445 -24.78 -1.10 4.41
N ASP A 446 -24.06 -0.92 3.32
CA ASP A 446 -23.03 -1.85 2.86
C ASP A 446 -22.03 -1.21 1.88
N LEU A 447 -20.98 -2.00 1.56
CA LEU A 447 -19.91 -1.57 0.65
C LEU A 447 -20.41 -1.34 -0.79
N ALA A 448 -21.43 -2.05 -1.25
CA ALA A 448 -21.93 -1.89 -2.62
C ALA A 448 -22.65 -0.53 -2.77
N VAL A 449 -23.38 -0.13 -1.76
CA VAL A 449 -24.09 1.16 -1.75
C VAL A 449 -23.10 2.33 -1.67
N ILE A 450 -22.09 2.27 -0.80
CA ILE A 450 -21.13 3.38 -0.70
C ILE A 450 -20.22 3.45 -1.96
N ARG A 451 -19.87 2.33 -2.61
CA ARG A 451 -19.17 2.33 -3.91
C ARG A 451 -19.99 2.99 -5.03
N LYS A 452 -21.33 2.87 -5.01
CA LYS A 452 -22.21 3.64 -5.92
C LYS A 452 -22.14 5.13 -5.61
N ALA A 453 -22.16 5.51 -4.33
CA ALA A 453 -22.01 6.90 -3.94
C ALA A 453 -20.65 7.48 -4.39
N VAL A 454 -19.54 6.72 -4.29
CA VAL A 454 -18.23 7.12 -4.85
C VAL A 454 -18.35 7.49 -6.33
N ARG A 455 -18.99 6.62 -7.12
CA ARG A 455 -19.16 6.85 -8.55
C ARG A 455 -19.96 8.13 -8.88
N HIS A 456 -20.94 8.47 -8.04
CA HIS A 456 -21.75 9.68 -8.23
C HIS A 456 -21.08 10.95 -7.65
N SER A 457 -20.13 10.79 -6.74
CA SER A 457 -19.48 11.91 -6.04
C SER A 457 -18.22 12.40 -6.73
N PHE A 458 -17.50 11.50 -7.43
CA PHE A 458 -16.20 11.82 -8.04
C PHE A 458 -16.21 11.62 -9.55
N SER A 459 -15.37 12.42 -10.23
CA SER A 459 -15.16 12.26 -11.67
C SER A 459 -14.35 10.98 -11.91
N ILE A 460 -14.93 10.07 -12.69
CA ILE A 460 -14.27 8.85 -13.18
C ILE A 460 -14.12 9.02 -14.70
N GLN A 461 -12.88 9.09 -15.15
CA GLN A 461 -12.60 9.18 -16.59
C GLN A 461 -12.68 7.79 -17.23
N GLU A 462 -13.47 7.64 -18.26
CA GLU A 462 -13.50 6.45 -19.10
C GLU A 462 -12.51 6.61 -20.27
N VAL A 463 -11.63 5.62 -20.44
CA VAL A 463 -10.65 5.56 -21.52
C VAL A 463 -10.84 4.24 -22.26
N LEU A 464 -11.22 4.32 -23.54
CA LEU A 464 -11.45 3.15 -24.37
C LEU A 464 -10.19 2.75 -25.15
N PRO A 465 -10.01 1.46 -25.45
CA PRO A 465 -8.97 1.01 -26.36
C PRO A 465 -9.15 1.66 -27.74
N CYS A 466 -8.03 2.03 -28.38
CA CYS A 466 -8.00 2.60 -29.74
C CYS A 466 -7.76 1.51 -30.80
#